data_554c35975546f9969ceca0af88769e67
#
_entry.id   554c35975546f9969ceca0af88769e67
#
_cell.length_a   1.000
_cell.length_b   1.000
_cell.length_c   1.000
_cell.angle_alpha   90.00
_cell.angle_beta   90.00
_cell.angle_gamma   90.00
#
_symmetry.space_group_name_H-M   'P 1'
#
loop_
_entity.id
_entity.type
_entity.pdbx_description
1 polymer ?
#
loop_
_entity_poly.entity_id
_entity_poly.type
_entity_poly.pdbx_seq_one_letter_code
_entity_poly.pdbx_strand_id
1 'polypeptide(L)'
;LFALRRYLAFFLLMAFVISCCMLLFLNELSAATGIALTKDKIESAAKLTFVNILFLSLLCTVIDGLRRKWLVERPVRTIVRAAEQIMKGDFSVRIPPLPGIENNSGFDVIADYFNRMAQELSGTETLRTDFIANVSHELKTPLAVIQNYGTMLQHPGLPEKKRMEYAKAITEASRRLADLITNILKLNKLEKQTIR
;
A
#
# COMPACT_ATOMS: atom_id res chain seq x y z
N LEU A 1 25.95 -11.41 0.79
CA LEU A 1 26.01 -12.48 -0.21
C LEU A 1 25.46 -12.01 -1.58
N PHE A 2 24.31 -11.37 -1.66
CA PHE A 2 23.71 -10.90 -2.94
C PHE A 2 24.52 -9.81 -3.66
N ALA A 3 25.05 -8.83 -2.91
CA ALA A 3 25.87 -7.75 -3.46
C ALA A 3 27.22 -8.30 -4.01
N LEU A 4 27.85 -9.23 -3.29
CA LEU A 4 29.08 -9.87 -3.71
C LEU A 4 28.90 -10.70 -5.00
N ARG A 5 27.81 -11.45 -5.11
CA ARG A 5 27.49 -12.24 -6.31
C ARG A 5 27.29 -11.36 -7.56
N ARG A 6 26.66 -10.18 -7.39
CA ARG A 6 26.50 -9.20 -8.48
C ARG A 6 27.81 -8.56 -8.88
N TYR A 7 28.60 -8.12 -7.90
CA TYR A 7 29.94 -7.60 -8.19
C TYR A 7 30.75 -8.61 -8.99
N LEU A 8 30.74 -9.88 -8.59
CA LEU A 8 31.44 -10.94 -9.27
C LEU A 8 30.93 -11.16 -10.70
N ALA A 9 29.61 -11.09 -10.92
CA ALA A 9 29.03 -11.20 -12.25
C ALA A 9 29.43 -10.05 -13.17
N PHE A 10 29.38 -8.78 -12.69
CA PHE A 10 29.85 -7.62 -13.44
C PHE A 10 31.34 -7.67 -13.70
N PHE A 11 32.14 -8.09 -12.71
CA PHE A 11 33.58 -8.24 -12.86
C PHE A 11 33.91 -9.26 -13.96
N LEU A 12 33.32 -10.44 -13.94
CA LEU A 12 33.53 -11.48 -14.92
C LEU A 12 33.11 -11.03 -16.34
N LEU A 13 31.96 -10.39 -16.47
CA LEU A 13 31.46 -9.86 -17.73
C LEU A 13 32.42 -8.82 -18.29
N MET A 14 32.85 -7.84 -17.49
CA MET A 14 33.75 -6.79 -17.90
C MET A 14 35.16 -7.34 -18.19
N ALA A 15 35.65 -8.28 -17.38
CA ALA A 15 36.90 -8.96 -17.62
C ALA A 15 36.91 -9.67 -19.00
N PHE A 16 35.82 -10.38 -19.31
CA PHE A 16 35.68 -11.05 -20.59
C PHE A 16 35.68 -10.07 -21.77
N VAL A 17 34.76 -9.08 -21.72
CA VAL A 17 34.62 -8.10 -22.83
C VAL A 17 35.90 -7.29 -23.06
N ILE A 18 36.49 -6.75 -21.99
CA ILE A 18 37.70 -5.90 -22.12
C ILE A 18 38.89 -6.75 -22.57
N SER A 19 39.06 -7.98 -22.06
CA SER A 19 40.13 -8.88 -22.50
C SER A 19 40.00 -9.26 -23.97
N CYS A 20 38.80 -9.57 -24.45
CA CYS A 20 38.55 -9.83 -25.86
C CYS A 20 38.87 -8.60 -26.74
N CYS A 21 38.38 -7.42 -26.36
CA CYS A 21 38.65 -6.18 -27.10
C CYS A 21 40.17 -5.87 -27.15
N MET A 22 40.88 -6.09 -26.03
CA MET A 22 42.31 -5.86 -25.97
C MET A 22 43.10 -6.84 -26.87
N LEU A 23 42.73 -8.12 -26.85
CA LEU A 23 43.37 -9.13 -27.70
C LEU A 23 43.15 -8.80 -29.19
N LEU A 24 41.95 -8.43 -29.60
CA LEU A 24 41.65 -8.01 -30.97
C LEU A 24 42.45 -6.75 -31.35
N PHE A 25 42.48 -5.75 -30.47
CA PHE A 25 43.23 -4.53 -30.72
C PHE A 25 44.75 -4.76 -30.86
N LEU A 26 45.33 -5.59 -29.99
CA LEU A 26 46.75 -5.93 -30.05
C LEU A 26 47.09 -6.74 -31.32
N ASN A 27 46.23 -7.63 -31.75
CA ASN A 27 46.38 -8.40 -32.97
C ASN A 27 46.36 -7.49 -34.21
N GLU A 28 45.40 -6.56 -34.28
CA GLU A 28 45.23 -5.60 -35.37
C GLU A 28 46.42 -4.61 -35.42
N LEU A 29 46.86 -4.12 -34.26
CA LEU A 29 48.02 -3.22 -34.15
C LEU A 29 49.31 -3.89 -34.61
N SER A 30 49.54 -5.16 -34.22
CA SER A 30 50.69 -5.95 -34.64
C SER A 30 50.67 -6.20 -36.15
N ALA A 31 49.50 -6.49 -36.73
CA ALA A 31 49.35 -6.69 -38.18
C ALA A 31 49.55 -5.40 -38.97
N ALA A 32 49.07 -4.26 -38.49
CA ALA A 32 49.14 -2.96 -39.17
C ALA A 32 50.55 -2.34 -39.11
N THR A 33 51.28 -2.51 -38.01
CA THR A 33 52.60 -1.86 -37.79
C THR A 33 53.81 -2.74 -38.12
N GLY A 34 53.60 -4.07 -38.25
CA GLY A 34 54.69 -5.01 -38.44
C GLY A 34 55.70 -5.09 -37.26
N ILE A 35 55.37 -4.41 -36.14
CA ILE A 35 56.27 -4.33 -34.98
C ILE A 35 55.91 -5.46 -34.01
N ALA A 36 56.84 -6.35 -33.70
CA ALA A 36 56.70 -7.34 -32.66
C ALA A 36 56.56 -6.64 -31.28
N LEU A 37 55.46 -6.90 -30.59
CA LEU A 37 55.20 -6.35 -29.25
C LEU A 37 56.22 -6.93 -28.26
N THR A 38 57.00 -6.05 -27.65
CA THR A 38 57.97 -6.44 -26.61
C THR A 38 57.22 -6.94 -25.36
N LYS A 39 57.75 -7.95 -24.68
CA LYS A 39 57.18 -8.55 -23.48
C LYS A 39 56.80 -7.53 -22.42
N ASP A 40 57.64 -6.51 -22.19
CA ASP A 40 57.42 -5.43 -21.21
C ASP A 40 56.18 -4.57 -21.56
N LYS A 41 55.94 -4.31 -22.85
CA LYS A 41 54.79 -3.53 -23.32
C LYS A 41 53.48 -4.33 -23.14
N ILE A 42 53.52 -5.64 -23.37
CA ILE A 42 52.38 -6.53 -23.15
C ILE A 42 52.04 -6.60 -21.67
N GLU A 43 53.03 -6.73 -20.79
CA GLU A 43 52.84 -6.76 -19.34
C GLU A 43 52.26 -5.44 -18.81
N SER A 44 52.76 -4.30 -19.27
CA SER A 44 52.22 -2.99 -18.89
C SER A 44 50.76 -2.81 -19.36
N ALA A 45 50.46 -3.21 -20.58
CA ALA A 45 49.09 -3.18 -21.11
C ALA A 45 48.14 -4.12 -20.32
N ALA A 46 48.59 -5.29 -19.93
CA ALA A 46 47.84 -6.24 -19.13
C ALA A 46 47.51 -5.68 -17.71
N LYS A 47 48.52 -5.03 -17.06
CA LYS A 47 48.32 -4.36 -15.76
C LYS A 47 47.30 -3.22 -15.86
N LEU A 48 47.40 -2.36 -16.87
CA LEU A 48 46.46 -1.26 -17.09
C LEU A 48 45.05 -1.78 -17.36
N THR A 49 44.92 -2.83 -18.16
CA THR A 49 43.64 -3.47 -18.47
C THR A 49 42.98 -4.07 -17.20
N PHE A 50 43.78 -4.72 -16.36
CA PHE A 50 43.28 -5.27 -15.09
C PHE A 50 42.75 -4.18 -14.15
N VAL A 51 43.49 -3.06 -13.99
CA VAL A 51 43.05 -1.91 -13.20
C VAL A 51 41.75 -1.33 -13.77
N ASN A 52 41.64 -1.22 -15.09
CA ASN A 52 40.44 -0.69 -15.77
C ASN A 52 39.25 -1.61 -15.56
N ILE A 53 39.43 -2.94 -15.62
CA ILE A 53 38.35 -3.93 -15.31
C ILE A 53 37.87 -3.75 -13.88
N LEU A 54 38.76 -3.63 -12.90
CA LEU A 54 38.36 -3.41 -11.49
C LEU A 54 37.55 -2.12 -11.32
N PHE A 55 38.06 -1.03 -11.92
CA PHE A 55 37.39 0.26 -11.84
C PHE A 55 35.98 0.25 -12.46
N LEU A 56 35.86 -0.27 -13.69
CA LEU A 56 34.57 -0.35 -14.38
C LEU A 56 33.59 -1.26 -13.67
N SER A 57 34.04 -2.41 -13.16
CA SER A 57 33.16 -3.32 -12.43
C SER A 57 32.64 -2.72 -11.13
N LEU A 58 33.52 -1.97 -10.41
CA LEU A 58 33.11 -1.23 -9.22
C LEU A 58 32.08 -0.14 -9.56
N LEU A 59 32.33 0.63 -10.61
CA LEU A 59 31.45 1.69 -11.09
C LEU A 59 30.08 1.16 -11.46
N CYS A 60 30.02 0.07 -12.25
CA CYS A 60 28.77 -0.60 -12.61
C CYS A 60 28.01 -1.10 -11.38
N THR A 61 28.70 -1.65 -10.39
CA THR A 61 28.08 -2.14 -9.15
C THR A 61 27.47 -0.99 -8.34
N VAL A 62 28.16 0.15 -8.24
CA VAL A 62 27.66 1.34 -7.56
C VAL A 62 26.45 1.91 -8.28
N ILE A 63 26.52 2.05 -9.61
CA ILE A 63 25.40 2.54 -10.43
C ILE A 63 24.17 1.63 -10.28
N ASP A 64 24.35 0.31 -10.38
CA ASP A 64 23.25 -0.66 -10.21
C ASP A 64 22.65 -0.60 -8.79
N GLY A 65 23.49 -0.47 -7.78
CA GLY A 65 23.04 -0.30 -6.38
C GLY A 65 22.22 0.97 -6.17
N LEU A 66 22.67 2.11 -6.71
CA LEU A 66 21.97 3.38 -6.65
C LEU A 66 20.63 3.29 -7.41
N ARG A 67 20.68 2.81 -8.65
CA ARG A 67 19.49 2.64 -9.49
C ARG A 67 18.44 1.76 -8.80
N ARG A 68 18.84 0.62 -8.23
CA ARG A 68 17.94 -0.28 -7.50
C ARG A 68 17.31 0.40 -6.28
N LYS A 69 18.11 1.14 -5.50
CA LYS A 69 17.62 1.85 -4.32
C LYS A 69 16.56 2.87 -4.69
N TRP A 70 16.73 3.59 -5.80
CA TRP A 70 15.79 4.63 -6.24
C TRP A 70 14.57 4.08 -6.97
N LEU A 71 14.76 3.12 -7.90
CA LEU A 71 13.70 2.62 -8.78
C LEU A 71 12.89 1.46 -8.19
N VAL A 72 13.40 0.78 -7.15
CA VAL A 72 12.71 -0.38 -6.58
C VAL A 72 12.48 -0.24 -5.08
N GLU A 73 13.56 -0.02 -4.29
CA GLU A 73 13.44 -0.08 -2.83
C GLU A 73 12.59 1.06 -2.26
N ARG A 74 12.71 2.28 -2.79
CA ARG A 74 11.92 3.43 -2.34
C ARG A 74 10.42 3.25 -2.64
N PRO A 75 9.99 2.94 -3.89
CA PRO A 75 8.60 2.68 -4.19
C PRO A 75 7.99 1.58 -3.32
N VAL A 76 8.68 0.45 -3.20
CA VAL A 76 8.22 -0.67 -2.37
C VAL A 76 8.01 -0.25 -0.92
N ARG A 77 8.96 0.48 -0.32
CA ARG A 77 8.84 0.98 1.06
C ARG A 77 7.65 1.94 1.23
N THR A 78 7.38 2.78 0.23
CA THR A 78 6.23 3.69 0.26
C THR A 78 4.92 2.92 0.27
N ILE A 79 4.78 1.92 -0.61
CA ILE A 79 3.61 1.04 -0.67
C ILE A 79 3.42 0.27 0.65
N VAL A 80 4.49 -0.32 1.19
CA VAL A 80 4.43 -1.06 2.47
C VAL A 80 3.98 -0.16 3.62
N ARG A 81 4.52 1.06 3.74
CA ARG A 81 4.11 2.00 4.78
C ARG A 81 2.64 2.42 4.65
N ALA A 82 2.19 2.67 3.43
CA ALA A 82 0.78 2.99 3.18
C ALA A 82 -0.13 1.81 3.56
N ALA A 83 0.26 0.57 3.23
CA ALA A 83 -0.47 -0.63 3.64
C ALA A 83 -0.51 -0.80 5.17
N GLU A 84 0.59 -0.53 5.88
CA GLU A 84 0.63 -0.56 7.34
C GLU A 84 -0.34 0.47 7.97
N GLN A 85 -0.50 1.64 7.36
CA GLN A 85 -1.44 2.67 7.83
C GLN A 85 -2.88 2.24 7.61
N ILE A 86 -3.21 1.67 6.45
CA ILE A 86 -4.54 1.08 6.20
C ILE A 86 -4.86 -0.03 7.21
N MET A 87 -3.92 -0.92 7.51
CA MET A 87 -4.13 -1.97 8.53
C MET A 87 -4.39 -1.41 9.93
N LYS A 88 -3.94 -0.19 10.22
CA LYS A 88 -4.24 0.54 11.46
C LYS A 88 -5.57 1.29 11.43
N GLY A 89 -6.31 1.23 10.32
CA GLY A 89 -7.59 1.90 10.15
C GLY A 89 -7.50 3.32 9.55
N ASP A 90 -6.32 3.77 9.14
CA ASP A 90 -6.17 5.06 8.45
C ASP A 90 -6.38 4.89 6.94
N PHE A 91 -7.62 5.02 6.51
CA PHE A 91 -8.00 4.93 5.10
C PHE A 91 -7.82 6.25 4.33
N SER A 92 -7.35 7.31 4.98
CA SER A 92 -7.08 8.60 4.32
C SER A 92 -5.75 8.61 3.56
N VAL A 93 -4.91 7.62 3.81
CA VAL A 93 -3.60 7.47 3.19
C VAL A 93 -3.70 7.34 1.68
N ARG A 94 -2.81 8.06 0.98
CA ARG A 94 -2.65 7.96 -0.48
C ARG A 94 -1.17 7.83 -0.82
N ILE A 95 -0.88 7.01 -1.82
CA ILE A 95 0.46 6.89 -2.39
C ILE A 95 0.59 8.00 -3.44
N PRO A 96 1.55 8.95 -3.25
CA PRO A 96 1.79 9.99 -4.24
C PRO A 96 2.43 9.40 -5.51
N PRO A 97 2.34 10.10 -6.66
CA PRO A 97 3.09 9.74 -7.86
C PRO A 97 4.58 9.58 -7.54
N LEU A 98 5.19 8.50 -8.03
CA LEU A 98 6.58 8.18 -7.70
C LEU A 98 7.52 8.97 -8.65
N PRO A 99 8.33 9.91 -8.14
CA PRO A 99 9.20 10.74 -8.97
C PRO A 99 10.28 9.90 -9.65
N GLY A 100 10.51 10.15 -10.95
CA GLY A 100 11.59 9.52 -11.72
C GLY A 100 11.28 8.15 -12.32
N ILE A 101 10.02 7.74 -12.24
CA ILE A 101 9.51 6.55 -12.92
C ILE A 101 8.61 7.07 -14.06
N GLU A 102 8.83 6.60 -15.30
CA GLU A 102 7.97 6.98 -16.43
C GLU A 102 6.51 6.68 -16.11
N ASN A 103 5.60 7.61 -16.46
CA ASN A 103 4.15 7.44 -16.34
C ASN A 103 3.74 6.16 -17.06
N ASN A 104 3.55 5.10 -16.37
CA ASN A 104 3.10 3.76 -16.75
C ASN A 104 4.01 2.64 -16.21
N SER A 105 4.80 2.88 -15.18
CA SER A 105 5.52 1.81 -14.51
C SER A 105 4.53 0.90 -13.76
N GLY A 106 4.89 -0.36 -13.58
CA GLY A 106 4.07 -1.27 -12.79
C GLY A 106 3.79 -0.77 -11.36
N PHE A 107 4.65 0.12 -10.81
CA PHE A 107 4.45 0.74 -9.50
C PHE A 107 3.37 1.81 -9.50
N ASP A 108 3.20 2.58 -10.58
CA ASP A 108 2.13 3.58 -10.71
C ASP A 108 0.77 2.90 -10.80
N VAL A 109 0.70 1.79 -11.51
CA VAL A 109 -0.52 0.96 -11.59
C VAL A 109 -0.88 0.41 -10.20
N ILE A 110 0.10 -0.11 -9.46
CA ILE A 110 -0.11 -0.59 -8.08
C ILE A 110 -0.56 0.56 -7.17
N ALA A 111 0.05 1.74 -7.28
CA ALA A 111 -0.31 2.91 -6.49
C ALA A 111 -1.75 3.38 -6.78
N ASP A 112 -2.18 3.36 -8.05
CA ASP A 112 -3.55 3.72 -8.44
C ASP A 112 -4.57 2.73 -7.85
N TYR A 113 -4.36 1.43 -8.03
CA TYR A 113 -5.25 0.42 -7.42
C TYR A 113 -5.27 0.50 -5.91
N PHE A 114 -4.12 0.75 -5.28
CA PHE A 114 -4.03 0.94 -3.83
C PHE A 114 -4.84 2.15 -3.37
N ASN A 115 -4.72 3.28 -4.08
CA ASN A 115 -5.45 4.50 -3.76
C ASN A 115 -6.97 4.33 -3.94
N ARG A 116 -7.41 3.60 -4.97
CA ARG A 116 -8.82 3.23 -5.17
C ARG A 116 -9.32 2.33 -4.05
N MET A 117 -8.57 1.31 -3.68
CA MET A 117 -8.91 0.43 -2.56
C MET A 117 -9.03 1.23 -1.24
N ALA A 118 -8.09 2.13 -0.96
CA ALA A 118 -8.14 3.00 0.21
C ALA A 118 -9.39 3.90 0.22
N GLN A 119 -9.79 4.40 -0.96
CA GLN A 119 -11.00 5.21 -1.11
C GLN A 119 -12.27 4.41 -0.85
N GLU A 120 -12.38 3.20 -1.37
CA GLU A 120 -13.53 2.31 -1.14
C GLU A 120 -13.64 1.93 0.34
N LEU A 121 -12.52 1.61 1.00
CA LEU A 121 -12.49 1.32 2.43
C LEU A 121 -12.90 2.53 3.27
N SER A 122 -12.43 3.74 2.93
CA SER A 122 -12.82 4.99 3.59
C SER A 122 -14.31 5.25 3.45
N GLY A 123 -14.87 5.06 2.26
CA GLY A 123 -16.32 5.18 2.02
C GLY A 123 -17.14 4.20 2.85
N THR A 124 -16.72 2.94 2.91
CA THR A 124 -17.38 1.89 3.69
C THR A 124 -17.36 2.22 5.19
N GLU A 125 -16.22 2.69 5.73
CA GLU A 125 -16.09 3.05 7.14
C GLU A 125 -16.93 4.28 7.50
N THR A 126 -17.01 5.28 6.61
CA THR A 126 -17.89 6.44 6.78
C THR A 126 -19.34 6.01 6.83
N LEU A 127 -19.80 5.20 5.87
CA LEU A 127 -21.17 4.67 5.85
C LEU A 127 -21.49 3.86 7.12
N ARG A 128 -20.54 3.05 7.61
CA ARG A 128 -20.71 2.29 8.85
C ARG A 128 -20.85 3.20 10.06
N THR A 129 -20.02 4.24 10.16
CA THR A 129 -20.08 5.20 11.26
C THR A 129 -21.39 5.98 11.26
N ASP A 130 -21.82 6.47 10.09
CA ASP A 130 -23.07 7.18 9.93
C ASP A 130 -24.28 6.27 10.23
N PHE A 131 -24.22 5.01 9.80
CA PHE A 131 -25.24 4.03 10.13
C PHE A 131 -25.38 3.83 11.64
N ILE A 132 -24.27 3.64 12.36
CA ILE A 132 -24.26 3.46 13.83
C ILE A 132 -24.80 4.72 14.51
N ALA A 133 -24.40 5.92 14.07
CA ALA A 133 -24.88 7.18 14.60
C ALA A 133 -26.42 7.33 14.41
N ASN A 134 -26.90 7.08 13.20
CA ASN A 134 -28.33 7.17 12.87
C ASN A 134 -29.16 6.15 13.65
N VAL A 135 -28.72 4.90 13.72
CA VAL A 135 -29.39 3.87 14.54
C VAL A 135 -29.44 4.28 16.00
N SER A 136 -28.36 4.83 16.55
CA SER A 136 -28.30 5.29 17.93
C SER A 136 -29.31 6.42 18.21
N HIS A 137 -29.43 7.36 17.28
CA HIS A 137 -30.43 8.44 17.38
C HIS A 137 -31.88 7.93 17.29
N GLU A 138 -32.16 7.02 16.35
CA GLU A 138 -33.48 6.44 16.15
C GLU A 138 -33.93 5.53 17.32
N LEU A 139 -32.98 4.89 18.01
CA LEU A 139 -33.24 4.12 19.23
C LEU A 139 -33.48 5.02 20.46
N LYS A 140 -32.73 6.12 20.58
CA LYS A 140 -32.81 7.00 21.75
C LYS A 140 -34.15 7.68 21.90
N THR A 141 -34.80 8.06 20.80
CA THR A 141 -36.09 8.76 20.80
C THR A 141 -37.23 7.92 21.41
N PRO A 142 -37.56 6.70 20.93
CA PRO A 142 -38.60 5.87 21.51
C PRO A 142 -38.24 5.44 22.94
N LEU A 143 -36.96 5.21 23.23
CA LEU A 143 -36.49 4.86 24.57
C LEU A 143 -36.78 5.99 25.58
N ALA A 144 -36.51 7.24 25.21
CA ALA A 144 -36.79 8.41 26.04
C ALA A 144 -38.31 8.56 26.30
N VAL A 145 -39.15 8.28 25.29
CA VAL A 145 -40.61 8.29 25.45
C VAL A 145 -41.07 7.22 26.47
N ILE A 146 -40.55 6.00 26.36
CA ILE A 146 -40.83 4.88 27.28
C ILE A 146 -40.42 5.26 28.70
N GLN A 147 -39.21 5.77 28.89
CA GLN A 147 -38.68 6.17 30.20
C GLN A 147 -39.51 7.29 30.84
N ASN A 148 -39.75 8.38 30.09
CA ASN A 148 -40.46 9.55 30.61
C ASN A 148 -41.89 9.19 31.01
N TYR A 149 -42.66 8.54 30.15
CA TYR A 149 -44.05 8.15 30.47
C TYR A 149 -44.09 7.03 31.52
N GLY A 150 -43.11 6.10 31.51
CA GLY A 150 -42.97 5.12 32.58
C GLY A 150 -42.77 5.75 33.96
N THR A 151 -41.92 6.79 34.04
CA THR A 151 -41.73 7.57 35.27
C THR A 151 -43.01 8.32 35.66
N MET A 152 -43.73 8.93 34.70
CA MET A 152 -44.99 9.64 34.97
C MET A 152 -46.09 8.71 35.48
N LEU A 153 -46.15 7.45 35.00
CA LEU A 153 -47.12 6.45 35.48
C LEU A 153 -46.92 6.06 36.93
N GLN A 154 -45.70 6.28 37.50
CA GLN A 154 -45.42 5.96 38.91
C GLN A 154 -45.96 7.01 39.89
N HIS A 155 -46.47 8.18 39.41
CA HIS A 155 -47.02 9.22 40.26
C HIS A 155 -48.37 8.77 40.88
N PRO A 156 -48.51 8.78 42.22
CA PRO A 156 -49.75 8.53 42.88
C PRO A 156 -50.74 9.66 42.57
N GLY A 157 -52.01 9.34 42.27
CA GLY A 157 -53.04 10.31 41.95
C GLY A 157 -53.13 10.74 40.49
N LEU A 158 -52.48 10.07 39.58
CA LEU A 158 -52.60 10.31 38.14
C LEU A 158 -54.04 10.00 37.66
N PRO A 159 -54.73 10.95 36.97
CA PRO A 159 -56.05 10.72 36.41
C PRO A 159 -56.04 9.54 35.43
N GLU A 160 -57.10 8.72 35.48
CA GLU A 160 -57.21 7.49 34.66
C GLU A 160 -57.05 7.79 33.16
N LYS A 161 -57.58 8.89 32.66
CA LYS A 161 -57.43 9.34 31.28
C LYS A 161 -55.95 9.53 30.89
N LYS A 162 -55.16 10.14 31.78
CA LYS A 162 -53.71 10.34 31.55
C LYS A 162 -52.94 9.03 31.67
N ARG A 163 -53.35 8.15 32.56
CA ARG A 163 -52.76 6.81 32.71
C ARG A 163 -52.86 6.02 31.41
N MET A 164 -54.08 6.03 30.82
CA MET A 164 -54.31 5.37 29.53
C MET A 164 -53.53 6.00 28.37
N GLU A 165 -53.42 7.34 28.34
CA GLU A 165 -52.64 8.08 27.35
C GLU A 165 -51.17 7.70 27.42
N TYR A 166 -50.55 7.70 28.60
CA TYR A 166 -49.16 7.34 28.81
C TYR A 166 -48.86 5.87 28.49
N ALA A 167 -49.75 4.96 28.88
CA ALA A 167 -49.65 3.55 28.54
C ALA A 167 -49.70 3.33 27.01
N LYS A 168 -50.57 4.05 26.31
CA LYS A 168 -50.66 4.01 24.85
C LYS A 168 -49.36 4.52 24.21
N ALA A 169 -48.82 5.66 24.68
CA ALA A 169 -47.56 6.20 24.15
C ALA A 169 -46.39 5.24 24.34
N ILE A 170 -46.29 4.56 25.49
CA ILE A 170 -45.28 3.53 25.75
C ILE A 170 -45.44 2.36 24.77
N THR A 171 -46.66 1.88 24.57
CA THR A 171 -46.95 0.76 23.65
C THR A 171 -46.55 1.11 22.21
N GLU A 172 -46.87 2.32 21.74
CA GLU A 172 -46.53 2.80 20.42
C GLU A 172 -45.02 2.94 20.25
N ALA A 173 -44.31 3.51 21.25
CA ALA A 173 -42.88 3.65 21.25
C ALA A 173 -42.17 2.28 21.25
N SER A 174 -42.65 1.32 22.03
CA SER A 174 -42.13 -0.05 22.06
C SER A 174 -42.30 -0.76 20.72
N ARG A 175 -43.45 -0.57 20.04
CA ARG A 175 -43.69 -1.13 18.70
C ARG A 175 -42.68 -0.56 17.68
N ARG A 176 -42.49 0.78 17.66
CA ARG A 176 -41.49 1.41 16.79
C ARG A 176 -40.11 0.87 17.02
N LEU A 177 -39.72 0.66 18.27
CA LEU A 177 -38.44 0.09 18.64
C LEU A 177 -38.28 -1.35 18.11
N ALA A 178 -39.28 -2.19 18.24
CA ALA A 178 -39.29 -3.55 17.72
C ALA A 178 -39.17 -3.60 16.19
N ASP A 179 -39.88 -2.70 15.50
CA ASP A 179 -39.84 -2.59 14.04
C ASP A 179 -38.44 -2.15 13.57
N LEU A 180 -37.80 -1.18 14.25
CA LEU A 180 -36.45 -0.73 13.94
C LEU A 180 -35.44 -1.87 14.11
N ILE A 181 -35.48 -2.59 15.23
CA ILE A 181 -34.61 -3.75 15.47
C ILE A 181 -34.80 -4.81 14.36
N THR A 182 -36.05 -5.09 13.99
CA THR A 182 -36.34 -6.06 12.94
C THR A 182 -35.77 -5.65 11.60
N ASN A 183 -35.86 -4.36 11.27
CA ASN A 183 -35.29 -3.82 10.02
C ASN A 183 -33.74 -3.90 10.01
N ILE A 184 -33.08 -3.59 11.13
CA ILE A 184 -31.62 -3.72 11.28
C ILE A 184 -31.19 -5.19 11.09
N LEU A 185 -31.89 -6.13 11.69
CA LEU A 185 -31.61 -7.56 11.56
C LEU A 185 -31.80 -8.07 10.11
N LYS A 186 -32.84 -7.60 9.41
CA LYS A 186 -33.04 -7.90 7.98
C LYS A 186 -31.87 -7.37 7.13
N LEU A 187 -31.46 -6.13 7.36
CA LEU A 187 -30.32 -5.51 6.63
C LEU A 187 -29.05 -6.33 6.83
N ASN A 188 -28.73 -6.68 8.07
CA ASN A 188 -27.55 -7.47 8.41
C ASN A 188 -27.57 -8.88 7.77
N LYS A 189 -28.75 -9.47 7.59
CA LYS A 189 -28.90 -10.76 6.90
C LYS A 189 -28.66 -10.64 5.40
N LEU A 190 -29.11 -9.55 4.77
CA LEU A 190 -28.89 -9.29 3.34
C LEU A 190 -27.40 -9.04 3.04
N GLU A 191 -26.71 -8.25 3.86
CA GLU A 191 -25.27 -8.04 3.71
C GLU A 191 -24.47 -9.35 3.75
N LYS A 192 -24.79 -10.25 4.68
CA LYS A 192 -24.12 -11.56 4.77
C LYS A 192 -24.40 -12.48 3.57
N GLN A 193 -25.48 -12.28 2.84
CA GLN A 193 -25.79 -13.06 1.63
C GLN A 193 -25.09 -12.53 0.38
N THR A 194 -24.75 -11.25 0.34
CA THR A 194 -24.08 -10.60 -0.81
C THR A 194 -22.57 -10.88 -0.83
N ILE A 195 -21.99 -11.28 0.31
CA ILE A 195 -20.54 -11.57 0.47
C ILE A 195 -20.20 -13.06 0.19
N ARG A 196 -21.17 -13.88 -0.21
CA ARG A 196 -20.96 -15.26 -0.68
C ARG A 196 -21.07 -15.35 -2.19
#